data_89b8e5f1a3d4a1bc4ad60e2027e375f8
#
_entry.id   89b8e5f1a3d4a1bc4ad60e2027e375f8
#
_cell.length_a   1.000
_cell.length_b   1.000
_cell.length_c   1.000
_cell.angle_alpha   90.00
_cell.angle_beta   90.00
_cell.angle_gamma   90.00
#
_symmetry.space_group_name_H-M   'P 1'
#
loop_
_entity.id
_entity.type
_entity.pdbx_description
1 polymer ?
#
loop_
_entity_poly.entity_id
_entity_poly.type
_entity_poly.pdbx_seq_one_letter_code
_entity_poly.pdbx_strand_id
1 'polypeptide(L)'
;DMPKISVRGQEMPESPIRKLAPLAFEAKNRGIHVYHLNIGQPDLPTPRAAIDAIRHIDRTVLEYSPSQGYLSYREKLVGYYAKYHINLTADDIIITSGGSEAVLFAFLSCLNPGDEIIVPEPAYANYMAFAISAGAVIRTISTTIEEGFSLPKVEKFEELINERTRAILICNPNNPT
;
A
#
# COMPACT_ATOMS: atom_id res chain seq x y z
N ASP A 1 28.84 -24.57 -0.37
CA ASP A 1 27.58 -24.33 0.34
C ASP A 1 26.77 -23.30 -0.44
N MET A 2 25.50 -23.58 -0.70
CA MET A 2 24.59 -22.61 -1.31
C MET A 2 24.33 -21.45 -0.33
N PRO A 3 24.24 -20.20 -0.82
CA PRO A 3 23.91 -19.07 0.04
C PRO A 3 22.55 -19.27 0.72
N LYS A 4 22.47 -18.91 1.99
CA LYS A 4 21.23 -18.98 2.77
C LYS A 4 20.36 -17.74 2.47
N ILE A 5 19.05 -17.92 2.51
CA ILE A 5 18.11 -16.79 2.49
C ILE A 5 18.35 -15.90 3.71
N SER A 6 18.29 -14.59 3.55
CA SER A 6 18.43 -13.63 4.65
C SER A 6 17.34 -13.82 5.71
N VAL A 7 17.60 -13.41 6.95
CA VAL A 7 16.60 -13.42 8.04
C VAL A 7 15.33 -12.68 7.60
N ARG A 8 15.47 -11.50 7.01
CA ARG A 8 14.35 -10.72 6.47
C ARG A 8 13.53 -11.50 5.43
N GLY A 9 14.21 -12.25 4.55
CA GLY A 9 13.54 -13.11 3.56
C GLY A 9 12.80 -14.29 4.20
N GLN A 10 13.30 -14.81 5.33
CA GLN A 10 12.63 -15.88 6.08
C GLN A 10 11.40 -15.36 6.86
N GLU A 11 11.46 -14.13 7.35
CA GLU A 11 10.39 -13.48 8.09
C GLU A 11 9.27 -12.92 7.19
N MET A 12 9.52 -12.81 5.87
CA MET A 12 8.55 -12.29 4.92
C MET A 12 7.31 -13.19 4.85
N PRO A 13 6.12 -12.70 5.22
CA PRO A 13 4.90 -13.51 5.18
C PRO A 13 4.46 -13.77 3.74
N GLU A 14 3.87 -14.94 3.51
CA GLU A 14 3.11 -15.17 2.29
C GLU A 14 1.96 -14.18 2.18
N SER A 15 1.64 -13.78 0.93
CA SER A 15 0.48 -12.92 0.71
C SER A 15 -0.81 -13.61 1.16
N PRO A 16 -1.51 -13.12 2.19
CA PRO A 16 -2.76 -13.73 2.65
C PRO A 16 -3.83 -13.74 1.56
N ILE A 17 -3.76 -12.82 0.61
CA ILE A 17 -4.67 -12.70 -0.53
C ILE A 17 -4.43 -13.82 -1.54
N ARG A 18 -3.17 -14.19 -1.78
CA ARG A 18 -2.78 -15.12 -2.86
C ARG A 18 -2.56 -16.55 -2.40
N LYS A 19 -2.36 -16.82 -1.12
CA LYS A 19 -2.13 -18.17 -0.60
C LYS A 19 -3.27 -19.16 -0.90
N LEU A 20 -4.48 -18.66 -1.17
CA LEU A 20 -5.63 -19.48 -1.53
C LEU A 20 -5.70 -19.82 -3.03
N ALA A 21 -4.85 -19.23 -3.88
CA ALA A 21 -4.88 -19.43 -5.32
C ALA A 21 -4.76 -20.91 -5.75
N PRO A 22 -3.87 -21.73 -5.16
CA PRO A 22 -3.80 -23.16 -5.50
C PRO A 22 -5.11 -23.91 -5.24
N LEU A 23 -5.74 -23.67 -4.10
CA LEU A 23 -7.02 -24.30 -3.74
C LEU A 23 -8.15 -23.90 -4.70
N ALA A 24 -8.19 -22.60 -5.07
CA ALA A 24 -9.15 -22.13 -6.05
C ALA A 24 -8.92 -22.76 -7.43
N PHE A 25 -7.66 -22.94 -7.83
CA PHE A 25 -7.30 -23.59 -9.09
C PHE A 25 -7.74 -25.06 -9.10
N GLU A 26 -7.46 -25.82 -8.04
CA GLU A 26 -7.89 -27.20 -7.92
C GLU A 26 -9.42 -27.36 -7.95
N ALA A 27 -10.14 -26.47 -7.26
CA ALA A 27 -11.60 -26.48 -7.28
C ALA A 27 -12.15 -26.23 -8.69
N LYS A 28 -11.59 -25.26 -9.42
CA LYS A 28 -11.95 -24.96 -10.81
C LYS A 28 -11.68 -26.15 -11.74
N ASN A 29 -10.55 -26.84 -11.57
CA ASN A 29 -10.23 -28.03 -12.36
C ASN A 29 -11.21 -29.18 -12.14
N ARG A 30 -11.90 -29.21 -11.00
CA ARG A 30 -12.99 -30.14 -10.70
C ARG A 30 -14.37 -29.64 -11.17
N GLY A 31 -14.42 -28.53 -11.92
CA GLY A 31 -15.69 -27.95 -12.41
C GLY A 31 -16.46 -27.14 -11.36
N ILE A 32 -15.87 -26.87 -10.19
CA ILE A 32 -16.51 -26.07 -9.15
C ILE A 32 -16.37 -24.59 -9.46
N HIS A 33 -17.49 -23.86 -9.44
CA HIS A 33 -17.45 -22.39 -9.56
C HIS A 33 -16.89 -21.77 -8.28
N VAL A 34 -15.85 -20.93 -8.41
CA VAL A 34 -15.20 -20.28 -7.27
C VAL A 34 -15.45 -18.78 -7.31
N TYR A 35 -16.09 -18.26 -6.26
CA TYR A 35 -16.27 -16.83 -6.04
C TYR A 35 -15.06 -16.27 -5.31
N HIS A 36 -14.34 -15.31 -5.93
CA HIS A 36 -13.13 -14.71 -5.38
C HIS A 36 -13.48 -13.50 -4.52
N LEU A 37 -13.81 -13.70 -3.25
CA LEU A 37 -14.10 -12.62 -2.29
C LEU A 37 -12.86 -12.10 -1.58
N ASN A 38 -11.70 -12.71 -1.83
CA ASN A 38 -10.40 -12.33 -1.26
C ASN A 38 -9.61 -11.32 -2.11
N ILE A 39 -10.13 -10.93 -3.27
CA ILE A 39 -9.48 -10.00 -4.21
C ILE A 39 -10.49 -8.90 -4.54
N GLY A 40 -10.12 -7.65 -4.26
CA GLY A 40 -10.89 -6.47 -4.65
C GLY A 40 -10.64 -6.10 -6.12
N GLN A 41 -11.02 -6.98 -7.05
CA GLN A 41 -10.89 -6.71 -8.49
C GLN A 41 -11.96 -5.73 -8.92
N PRO A 42 -11.61 -4.57 -9.53
CA PRO A 42 -12.60 -3.67 -10.12
C PRO A 42 -13.40 -4.37 -11.22
N ASP A 43 -14.71 -4.17 -11.23
CA ASP A 43 -15.65 -4.67 -12.24
C ASP A 43 -16.17 -3.58 -13.17
N LEU A 44 -15.92 -2.31 -12.83
CA LEU A 44 -16.24 -1.18 -13.69
C LEU A 44 -15.18 -0.99 -14.79
N PRO A 45 -15.60 -0.58 -16.00
CA PRO A 45 -14.66 -0.28 -17.07
C PRO A 45 -13.69 0.84 -16.67
N THR A 46 -12.41 0.65 -17.01
CA THR A 46 -11.42 1.73 -16.90
C THR A 46 -11.84 2.94 -17.74
N PRO A 47 -11.67 4.17 -17.24
CA PRO A 47 -12.04 5.37 -17.99
C PRO A 47 -11.46 5.36 -19.42
N ARG A 48 -12.31 5.60 -20.41
CA ARG A 48 -11.92 5.55 -21.82
C ARG A 48 -10.75 6.46 -22.14
N ALA A 49 -10.73 7.65 -21.55
CA ALA A 49 -9.63 8.61 -21.73
C ALA A 49 -8.27 8.04 -21.32
N ALA A 50 -8.19 7.22 -20.24
CA ALA A 50 -6.93 6.59 -19.82
C ALA A 50 -6.47 5.52 -20.82
N ILE A 51 -7.40 4.69 -21.30
CA ILE A 51 -7.10 3.65 -22.30
C ILE A 51 -6.68 4.28 -23.63
N ASP A 52 -7.39 5.31 -24.07
CA ASP A 52 -7.09 5.97 -25.34
C ASP A 52 -5.74 6.71 -25.29
N ALA A 53 -5.38 7.32 -24.14
CA ALA A 53 -4.09 7.95 -23.94
C ALA A 53 -2.92 6.94 -24.11
N ILE A 54 -3.09 5.70 -23.62
CA ILE A 54 -2.08 4.64 -23.78
C ILE A 54 -2.03 4.15 -25.24
N ARG A 55 -3.19 4.02 -25.89
CA ARG A 55 -3.26 3.52 -27.28
C ARG A 55 -2.69 4.50 -28.31
N HIS A 56 -2.72 5.78 -28.01
CA HIS A 56 -2.29 6.84 -28.93
C HIS A 56 -0.97 7.50 -28.46
N ILE A 57 -0.07 6.71 -27.88
CA ILE A 57 1.27 7.18 -27.58
C ILE A 57 2.03 7.37 -28.90
N ASP A 58 2.20 8.63 -29.28
CA ASP A 58 2.97 9.05 -30.45
C ASP A 58 4.41 9.41 -30.03
N ARG A 59 5.14 8.39 -29.56
CA ARG A 59 6.56 8.51 -29.20
C ARG A 59 7.35 7.37 -29.80
N THR A 60 8.41 7.70 -30.51
CA THR A 60 9.35 6.73 -31.07
C THR A 60 10.45 6.31 -30.11
N VAL A 61 10.70 7.12 -29.07
CA VAL A 61 11.68 6.85 -28.01
C VAL A 61 11.00 6.99 -26.66
N LEU A 62 11.19 6.01 -25.79
CA LEU A 62 10.78 6.05 -24.40
C LEU A 62 11.99 6.45 -23.56
N GLU A 63 12.07 7.72 -23.22
CA GLU A 63 13.14 8.31 -22.43
C GLU A 63 12.95 8.02 -20.94
N TYR A 64 14.03 8.15 -20.17
CA TYR A 64 13.93 8.17 -18.71
C TYR A 64 13.11 9.37 -18.25
N SER A 65 12.22 9.15 -17.30
CA SER A 65 11.54 10.25 -16.62
C SER A 65 12.47 10.90 -15.58
N PRO A 66 12.23 12.16 -15.20
CA PRO A 66 12.87 12.76 -14.02
C PRO A 66 12.62 11.90 -12.77
N SER A 67 13.58 11.83 -11.85
CA SER A 67 13.49 10.98 -10.64
C SER A 67 12.25 11.25 -9.79
N GLN A 68 11.80 12.50 -9.74
CA GLN A 68 10.57 12.90 -9.02
C GLN A 68 9.28 12.70 -9.84
N GLY A 69 9.38 12.31 -11.10
CA GLY A 69 8.28 12.29 -12.05
C GLY A 69 8.16 13.62 -12.83
N TYR A 70 7.40 13.59 -13.93
CA TYR A 70 7.22 14.77 -14.80
C TYR A 70 6.61 15.95 -14.04
N LEU A 71 7.22 17.13 -14.17
CA LEU A 71 6.72 18.37 -13.53
C LEU A 71 5.26 18.65 -13.88
N SER A 72 4.90 18.54 -15.15
CA SER A 72 3.53 18.78 -15.62
C SER A 72 2.48 17.85 -14.96
N TYR A 73 2.88 16.64 -14.57
CA TYR A 73 1.99 15.72 -13.84
C TYR A 73 1.91 16.10 -12.37
N ARG A 74 3.04 16.44 -11.74
CA ARG A 74 3.08 16.90 -10.34
C ARG A 74 2.27 18.19 -10.14
N GLU A 75 2.35 19.15 -11.07
CA GLU A 75 1.54 20.38 -11.06
C GLU A 75 0.03 20.09 -11.15
N LYS A 76 -0.38 19.11 -11.97
CA LYS A 76 -1.78 18.67 -12.02
C LYS A 76 -2.24 18.05 -10.71
N LEU A 77 -1.38 17.29 -10.03
CA LEU A 77 -1.67 16.72 -8.71
C LEU A 77 -1.80 17.81 -7.63
N VAL A 78 -1.01 18.88 -7.68
CA VAL A 78 -1.20 20.05 -6.81
C VAL A 78 -2.64 20.58 -6.94
N GLY A 79 -3.13 20.77 -8.17
CA GLY A 79 -4.50 21.20 -8.42
C GLY A 79 -5.56 20.18 -7.97
N TYR A 80 -5.26 18.89 -8.03
CA TYR A 80 -6.14 17.84 -7.51
C TYR A 80 -6.24 17.90 -5.98
N TYR A 81 -5.12 17.94 -5.28
CA TYR A 81 -5.08 17.97 -3.82
C TYR A 81 -5.65 19.26 -3.23
N ALA A 82 -5.49 20.38 -3.92
CA ALA A 82 -6.09 21.66 -3.50
C ALA A 82 -7.62 21.60 -3.37
N LYS A 83 -8.31 20.75 -4.16
CA LYS A 83 -9.77 20.52 -4.05
C LYS A 83 -10.16 19.89 -2.71
N TYR A 84 -9.24 19.23 -2.05
CA TYR A 84 -9.42 18.60 -0.74
C TYR A 84 -8.76 19.38 0.39
N HIS A 85 -8.46 20.67 0.14
CA HIS A 85 -7.80 21.56 1.10
C HIS A 85 -6.40 21.09 1.54
N ILE A 86 -5.72 20.29 0.70
CA ILE A 86 -4.35 19.86 0.90
C ILE A 86 -3.47 20.77 0.03
N ASN A 87 -2.79 21.72 0.67
CA ASN A 87 -1.96 22.71 -0.01
C ASN A 87 -0.54 22.17 -0.16
N LEU A 88 -0.16 21.87 -1.40
CA LEU A 88 1.15 21.34 -1.78
C LEU A 88 1.75 22.20 -2.89
N THR A 89 3.06 22.10 -3.06
CA THR A 89 3.78 22.52 -4.27
C THR A 89 4.18 21.29 -5.08
N ALA A 90 4.62 21.48 -6.31
CA ALA A 90 5.13 20.37 -7.11
C ALA A 90 6.37 19.69 -6.48
N ASP A 91 7.13 20.41 -5.65
CA ASP A 91 8.32 19.88 -4.99
C ASP A 91 8.01 19.00 -3.77
N ASP A 92 6.77 19.05 -3.28
CA ASP A 92 6.28 18.15 -2.22
C ASP A 92 5.80 16.80 -2.76
N ILE A 93 5.85 16.58 -4.08
CA ILE A 93 5.28 15.40 -4.74
C ILE A 93 6.36 14.60 -5.46
N ILE A 94 6.43 13.31 -5.14
CA ILE A 94 7.23 12.32 -5.85
C ILE A 94 6.28 11.28 -6.46
N ILE A 95 6.45 11.01 -7.76
CA ILE A 95 5.67 9.99 -8.48
C ILE A 95 6.35 8.64 -8.34
N THR A 96 5.57 7.63 -7.95
CA THR A 96 6.00 6.24 -7.80
C THR A 96 5.23 5.32 -8.74
N SER A 97 5.68 4.07 -8.88
CA SER A 97 5.01 3.04 -9.69
C SER A 97 3.69 2.55 -9.07
N GLY A 98 3.16 3.26 -8.11
CA GLY A 98 1.91 2.98 -7.41
C GLY A 98 2.03 3.17 -5.90
N GLY A 99 0.91 3.03 -5.18
CA GLY A 99 0.85 3.24 -3.73
C GLY A 99 1.76 2.34 -2.92
N SER A 100 2.01 1.10 -3.37
CA SER A 100 2.91 0.17 -2.67
C SER A 100 4.34 0.68 -2.62
N GLU A 101 4.86 1.21 -3.72
CA GLU A 101 6.20 1.80 -3.75
C GLU A 101 6.23 3.08 -2.90
N ALA A 102 5.17 3.90 -2.94
CA ALA A 102 5.07 5.11 -2.12
C ALA A 102 5.14 4.78 -0.62
N VAL A 103 4.39 3.77 -0.15
CA VAL A 103 4.42 3.34 1.26
C VAL A 103 5.80 2.79 1.64
N LEU A 104 6.41 1.96 0.77
CA LEU A 104 7.75 1.43 1.02
C LEU A 104 8.79 2.56 1.12
N PHE A 105 8.74 3.55 0.23
CA PHE A 105 9.65 4.68 0.27
C PHE A 105 9.44 5.55 1.52
N ALA A 106 8.19 5.77 1.93
CA ALA A 106 7.88 6.46 3.17
C ALA A 106 8.49 5.73 4.38
N PHE A 107 8.33 4.40 4.44
CA PHE A 107 8.91 3.60 5.52
C PHE A 107 10.44 3.65 5.52
N LEU A 108 11.06 3.45 4.36
CA LEU A 108 12.53 3.50 4.24
C LEU A 108 13.11 4.88 4.57
N SER A 109 12.37 5.95 4.30
CA SER A 109 12.82 7.33 4.54
C SER A 109 12.63 7.77 5.99
N CYS A 110 11.61 7.24 6.68
CA CYS A 110 11.23 7.72 8.01
C CYS A 110 11.64 6.80 9.15
N LEU A 111 12.02 5.54 8.86
CA LEU A 111 12.21 4.50 9.87
C LEU A 111 13.60 3.87 9.79
N ASN A 112 14.18 3.65 10.95
CA ASN A 112 15.37 2.82 11.10
C ASN A 112 14.99 1.37 11.48
N PRO A 113 15.88 0.40 11.30
CA PRO A 113 15.64 -0.94 11.82
C PRO A 113 15.34 -0.94 13.32
N GLY A 114 14.22 -1.58 13.69
CA GLY A 114 13.72 -1.64 15.06
C GLY A 114 12.76 -0.50 15.46
N ASP A 115 12.58 0.52 14.63
CA ASP A 115 11.54 1.54 14.84
C ASP A 115 10.14 0.92 14.71
N GLU A 116 9.17 1.51 15.39
CA GLU A 116 7.81 1.01 15.46
C GLU A 116 6.81 1.94 14.74
N ILE A 117 5.84 1.31 14.07
CA ILE A 117 4.69 1.97 13.42
C ILE A 117 3.42 1.47 14.06
N ILE A 118 2.54 2.37 14.49
CA ILE A 118 1.19 2.00 14.98
C ILE A 118 0.23 1.98 13.81
N VAL A 119 -0.53 0.89 13.67
CA VAL A 119 -1.49 0.69 12.57
C VAL A 119 -2.81 0.14 13.13
N PRO A 120 -3.95 0.83 12.96
CA PRO A 120 -5.25 0.22 13.22
C PRO A 120 -5.50 -0.97 12.29
N GLU A 121 -6.06 -2.06 12.81
CA GLU A 121 -6.43 -3.25 12.04
C GLU A 121 -7.92 -3.60 12.18
N PRO A 122 -8.56 -4.23 11.17
CA PRO A 122 -7.96 -4.80 9.94
C PRO A 122 -7.30 -3.74 9.05
N ALA A 123 -6.17 -4.09 8.45
CA ALA A 123 -5.40 -3.21 7.58
C ALA A 123 -4.94 -3.94 6.31
N TYR A 124 -4.51 -3.18 5.32
CA TYR A 124 -3.97 -3.74 4.09
C TYR A 124 -2.78 -4.66 4.39
N ALA A 125 -2.91 -5.91 3.99
CA ALA A 125 -1.99 -6.98 4.38
C ALA A 125 -0.51 -6.71 4.03
N ASN A 126 -0.26 -5.94 2.96
CA ASN A 126 1.11 -5.66 2.53
C ASN A 126 1.85 -4.66 3.41
N TYR A 127 1.16 -3.92 4.30
CA TYR A 127 1.86 -3.02 5.24
C TYR A 127 2.86 -3.79 6.11
N MET A 128 2.52 -5.01 6.54
CA MET A 128 3.45 -5.88 7.27
C MET A 128 4.70 -6.20 6.45
N ALA A 129 4.52 -6.58 5.18
CA ALA A 129 5.64 -6.88 4.28
C ALA A 129 6.54 -5.67 4.04
N PHE A 130 5.95 -4.47 3.90
CA PHE A 130 6.72 -3.22 3.73
C PHE A 130 7.48 -2.86 5.00
N ALA A 131 6.88 -3.03 6.18
CA ALA A 131 7.56 -2.80 7.45
C ALA A 131 8.75 -3.75 7.63
N ILE A 132 8.58 -5.05 7.38
CA ILE A 132 9.67 -6.04 7.42
C ILE A 132 10.77 -5.66 6.43
N SER A 133 10.41 -5.21 5.22
CA SER A 133 11.37 -4.77 4.20
C SER A 133 12.20 -3.56 4.69
N ALA A 134 11.60 -2.66 5.42
CA ALA A 134 12.26 -1.51 6.04
C ALA A 134 12.99 -1.86 7.36
N GLY A 135 12.81 -3.08 7.89
CA GLY A 135 13.34 -3.48 9.21
C GLY A 135 12.55 -2.91 10.38
N ALA A 136 11.37 -2.36 10.14
CA ALA A 136 10.50 -1.78 11.16
C ALA A 136 9.49 -2.81 11.72
N VAL A 137 8.90 -2.49 12.85
CA VAL A 137 7.93 -3.32 13.57
C VAL A 137 6.56 -2.66 13.55
N ILE A 138 5.52 -3.39 13.14
CA ILE A 138 4.14 -2.92 13.25
C ILE A 138 3.58 -3.26 14.62
N ARG A 139 2.99 -2.25 15.28
CA ARG A 139 2.18 -2.36 16.49
C ARG A 139 0.73 -2.11 16.10
N THR A 140 -0.13 -3.10 16.28
CA THR A 140 -1.54 -3.00 15.84
C THR A 140 -2.47 -2.58 16.95
N ILE A 141 -3.55 -1.87 16.58
CA ILE A 141 -4.72 -1.62 17.44
C ILE A 141 -5.89 -2.29 16.74
N SER A 142 -6.42 -3.36 17.35
CA SER A 142 -7.57 -4.07 16.78
C SER A 142 -8.84 -3.23 16.89
N THR A 143 -9.60 -3.19 15.79
CA THR A 143 -10.95 -2.67 15.72
C THR A 143 -11.92 -3.80 15.41
N THR A 144 -13.20 -3.63 15.73
CA THR A 144 -14.19 -4.68 15.62
C THR A 144 -15.38 -4.29 14.75
N ILE A 145 -16.07 -5.29 14.20
CA ILE A 145 -17.27 -5.08 13.40
C ILE A 145 -18.41 -4.48 14.25
N GLU A 146 -18.48 -4.82 15.54
CA GLU A 146 -19.47 -4.30 16.48
C GLU A 146 -19.32 -2.78 16.68
N GLU A 147 -18.09 -2.27 16.53
CA GLU A 147 -17.78 -0.84 16.58
C GLU A 147 -17.78 -0.19 15.19
N GLY A 148 -18.23 -0.93 14.15
CA GLY A 148 -18.24 -0.47 12.76
C GLY A 148 -16.85 -0.19 12.19
N PHE A 149 -15.81 -0.84 12.73
CA PHE A 149 -14.40 -0.59 12.39
C PHE A 149 -13.99 0.89 12.51
N SER A 150 -14.60 1.59 13.46
CA SER A 150 -14.29 3.00 13.71
C SER A 150 -12.83 3.19 14.09
N LEU A 151 -12.27 4.37 13.75
CA LEU A 151 -10.92 4.71 14.18
C LEU A 151 -10.81 4.64 15.71
N PRO A 152 -9.79 3.94 16.26
CA PRO A 152 -9.60 3.84 17.70
C PRO A 152 -9.50 5.21 18.37
N LYS A 153 -9.92 5.30 19.63
CA LYS A 153 -9.76 6.50 20.46
C LYS A 153 -8.27 6.83 20.64
N VAL A 154 -7.97 8.11 20.82
CA VAL A 154 -6.58 8.62 20.94
C VAL A 154 -5.82 7.88 22.06
N GLU A 155 -6.48 7.58 23.16
CA GLU A 155 -5.89 6.89 24.31
C GLU A 155 -5.29 5.52 23.91
N LYS A 156 -5.90 4.83 22.92
CA LYS A 156 -5.37 3.55 22.42
C LYS A 156 -4.07 3.70 21.65
N PHE A 157 -3.89 4.81 20.98
CA PHE A 157 -2.61 5.14 20.34
C PHE A 157 -1.57 5.50 21.40
N GLU A 158 -1.94 6.32 22.39
CA GLU A 158 -1.05 6.74 23.48
C GLU A 158 -0.52 5.55 24.29
N GLU A 159 -1.35 4.53 24.54
CA GLU A 159 -0.95 3.27 25.22
C GLU A 159 0.20 2.53 24.49
N LEU A 160 0.33 2.69 23.16
CA LEU A 160 1.35 2.01 22.34
C LEU A 160 2.57 2.88 22.04
N ILE A 161 2.46 4.19 22.25
CA ILE A 161 3.59 5.11 21.97
C ILE A 161 4.71 4.86 22.99
N ASN A 162 5.91 4.66 22.47
CA ASN A 162 7.13 4.50 23.24
C ASN A 162 8.33 5.13 22.51
N GLU A 163 9.53 5.00 23.04
CA GLU A 163 10.74 5.60 22.47
C GLU A 163 11.10 5.14 21.07
N ARG A 164 10.59 3.99 20.61
CA ARG A 164 10.80 3.46 19.27
C ARG A 164 9.70 3.84 18.29
N THR A 165 8.58 4.37 18.76
CA THR A 165 7.48 4.79 17.89
C THR A 165 7.89 5.98 17.04
N ARG A 166 7.79 5.85 15.72
CA ARG A 166 8.14 6.91 14.75
C ARG A 166 6.99 7.33 13.86
N ALA A 167 6.00 6.45 13.68
CA ALA A 167 4.90 6.74 12.78
C ALA A 167 3.59 6.13 13.25
N ILE A 168 2.49 6.73 12.83
CA ILE A 168 1.13 6.17 12.87
C ILE A 168 0.65 6.14 11.43
N LEU A 169 0.22 4.98 10.94
CA LEU A 169 -0.33 4.82 9.60
C LEU A 169 -1.85 4.68 9.70
N ILE A 170 -2.55 5.56 9.01
CA ILE A 170 -4.02 5.55 8.91
C ILE A 170 -4.39 5.49 7.44
N CYS A 171 -5.29 4.57 7.08
CA CYS A 171 -5.91 4.48 5.77
C CYS A 171 -7.39 4.85 5.90
N ASN A 172 -7.82 5.90 5.20
CA ASN A 172 -9.21 6.38 5.24
C ASN A 172 -9.64 6.96 3.87
N PRO A 173 -10.65 6.41 3.20
CA PRO A 173 -11.35 5.16 3.54
C PRO A 173 -10.42 3.98 3.65
N ASN A 174 -10.76 2.98 4.54
CA ASN A 174 -9.86 1.88 4.85
C ASN A 174 -9.89 0.77 3.78
N ASN A 175 -8.91 -0.10 3.83
CA ASN A 175 -8.82 -1.39 3.15
C ASN A 175 -8.36 -2.42 4.19
N PRO A 176 -9.15 -3.47 4.50
CA PRO A 176 -10.35 -3.98 3.79
C PRO A 176 -11.71 -3.54 4.37
N THR A 177 -11.79 -2.66 5.35
CA THR A 177 -13.03 -2.30 6.08
C THR A 177 -13.56 -0.91 5.71
#